data_7dfb1ea5a43d3fc20b39e2c3f12840e3
#
_entry.id   7dfb1ea5a43d3fc20b39e2c3f12840e3
#
_cell.length_a   1.000
_cell.length_b   1.000
_cell.length_c   1.000
_cell.angle_alpha   90.00
_cell.angle_beta   90.00
_cell.angle_gamma   90.00
#
_symmetry.space_group_name_H-M   'P 1'
#
loop_
_entity.id
_entity.type
_entity.pdbx_description
1 polymer ?
#
loop_
_entity_poly.entity_id
_entity_poly.type
_entity_poly.pdbx_seq_one_letter_code
_entity_poly.pdbx_strand_id
1 'polypeptide(L)'
;DLTPRERKQMQRRINNLDFTYVVASDLMSRGIDIEGVSHVINFNIPNDLDFFIHRAGRTGRAGLSGDCITIYNNKDEEKLQDLEKRGIEFNHQDIRNGEFVEVKDRNKRQSRKKVVADHNLTEKLKSKVKVSKKVKPGYKKKYKYKMDKLKQKERRKFAKRSNKANRGK
;
A
#
# COMPACT_ATOMS: atom_id res chain seq x y z
N ASP A 1 1.75 26.22 -12.66
CA ASP A 1 1.96 25.69 -14.04
C ASP A 1 2.95 26.58 -14.76
N LEU A 2 3.97 25.96 -15.40
CA LEU A 2 4.99 26.69 -16.19
C LEU A 2 4.44 27.04 -17.58
N THR A 3 4.76 28.24 -18.06
CA THR A 3 4.51 28.60 -19.45
C THR A 3 5.35 27.72 -20.41
N PRO A 4 4.97 27.59 -21.68
CA PRO A 4 5.74 26.80 -22.65
C PRO A 4 7.22 27.20 -22.77
N ARG A 5 7.50 28.50 -22.62
CA ARG A 5 8.85 29.06 -22.66
C ARG A 5 9.66 28.65 -21.44
N GLU A 6 9.10 28.78 -20.24
CA GLU A 6 9.73 28.37 -18.98
C GLU A 6 9.95 26.86 -18.94
N ARG A 7 9.01 26.07 -19.44
CA ARG A 7 9.16 24.60 -19.55
C ARG A 7 10.36 24.24 -20.43
N LYS A 8 10.51 24.88 -21.61
CA LYS A 8 11.63 24.64 -22.50
C LYS A 8 12.97 25.06 -21.86
N GLN A 9 12.98 26.18 -21.12
CA GLN A 9 14.16 26.62 -20.39
C GLN A 9 14.52 25.64 -19.27
N MET A 10 13.53 25.20 -18.50
CA MET A 10 13.75 24.21 -17.42
C MET A 10 14.30 22.91 -17.99
N GLN A 11 13.74 22.42 -19.09
CA GLN A 11 14.21 21.18 -19.74
C GLN A 11 15.67 21.29 -20.17
N ARG A 12 16.13 22.44 -20.70
CA ARG A 12 17.54 22.66 -21.04
C ARG A 12 18.42 22.58 -19.80
N ARG A 13 18.02 23.22 -18.70
CA ARG A 13 18.76 23.19 -17.44
C ARG A 13 18.83 21.77 -16.84
N ILE A 14 17.76 21.00 -16.93
CA ILE A 14 17.75 19.60 -16.51
C ILE A 14 18.73 18.77 -17.34
N ASN A 15 18.72 18.93 -18.66
CA ASN A 15 19.62 18.21 -19.55
C ASN A 15 21.10 18.61 -19.34
N ASN A 16 21.36 19.83 -18.88
CA ASN A 16 22.72 20.29 -18.50
C ASN A 16 23.13 19.79 -17.10
N LEU A 17 22.32 19.00 -16.41
CA LEU A 17 22.58 18.51 -15.05
C LEU A 17 22.73 19.64 -13.99
N ASP A 18 22.03 20.77 -14.20
CA ASP A 18 22.06 21.91 -13.26
C ASP A 18 21.43 21.58 -11.89
N PHE A 19 20.77 20.42 -11.76
CA PHE A 19 20.02 20.02 -10.57
C PHE A 19 20.43 18.63 -10.09
N THR A 20 20.60 18.47 -8.79
CA THR A 20 20.83 17.18 -8.14
C THR A 20 19.53 16.34 -8.06
N TYR A 21 18.40 17.01 -7.87
CA TYR A 21 17.07 16.38 -7.76
C TYR A 21 16.07 17.08 -8.66
N VAL A 22 15.24 16.29 -9.33
CA VAL A 22 14.17 16.80 -10.20
C VAL A 22 12.85 16.12 -9.84
N VAL A 23 11.82 16.91 -9.55
CA VAL A 23 10.45 16.42 -9.38
C VAL A 23 9.68 16.74 -10.65
N ALA A 24 9.17 15.70 -11.31
CA ALA A 24 8.48 15.84 -12.58
C ALA A 24 7.12 15.10 -12.58
N SER A 25 6.16 15.64 -13.32
CA SER A 25 4.93 14.91 -13.68
C SER A 25 5.14 14.03 -14.91
N ASP A 26 4.22 13.10 -15.18
CA ASP A 26 4.28 12.20 -16.34
C ASP A 26 4.42 12.91 -17.69
N LEU A 27 3.80 14.07 -17.83
CA LEU A 27 3.89 14.88 -19.05
C LEU A 27 5.32 15.35 -19.31
N MET A 28 6.08 15.64 -18.27
CA MET A 28 7.49 16.04 -18.36
C MET A 28 8.42 14.85 -18.56
N SER A 29 8.08 13.68 -18.07
CA SER A 29 8.91 12.47 -18.20
C SER A 29 9.03 11.96 -19.65
N ARG A 30 8.08 12.34 -20.51
CA ARG A 30 8.16 12.13 -21.95
C ARG A 30 9.00 13.23 -22.59
N GLY A 31 10.19 12.94 -23.03
CA GLY A 31 11.05 13.91 -23.72
C GLY A 31 12.20 14.46 -22.90
N ILE A 32 12.34 14.08 -21.65
CA ILE A 32 13.56 14.29 -20.89
C ILE A 32 14.52 13.16 -21.26
N ASP A 33 15.52 13.46 -22.03
CA ASP A 33 16.62 12.55 -22.35
C ASP A 33 17.85 13.02 -21.55
N ILE A 34 17.96 12.53 -20.33
CA ILE A 34 19.07 12.84 -19.44
C ILE A 34 19.95 11.60 -19.38
N GLU A 35 21.20 11.74 -19.75
CA GLU A 35 22.21 10.73 -19.48
C GLU A 35 22.66 10.84 -18.02
N GLY A 36 22.95 9.69 -17.41
CA GLY A 36 23.52 9.65 -16.06
C GLY A 36 22.54 9.80 -14.90
N VAL A 37 21.24 9.62 -15.13
CA VAL A 37 20.27 9.52 -14.01
C VAL A 37 20.53 8.24 -13.23
N SER A 38 21.00 8.38 -12.00
CA SER A 38 21.32 7.25 -11.12
C SER A 38 20.07 6.61 -10.53
N HIS A 39 19.06 7.41 -10.16
CA HIS A 39 17.86 6.94 -9.46
C HIS A 39 16.60 7.51 -10.07
N VAL A 40 15.59 6.67 -10.26
CA VAL A 40 14.21 7.09 -10.57
C VAL A 40 13.32 6.65 -9.42
N ILE A 41 12.60 7.58 -8.81
CA ILE A 41 11.69 7.29 -7.71
C ILE A 41 10.25 7.51 -8.18
N ASN A 42 9.51 6.43 -8.35
CA ASN A 42 8.09 6.46 -8.66
C ASN A 42 7.29 6.61 -7.36
N PHE A 43 6.69 7.78 -7.16
CA PHE A 43 5.82 8.02 -6.01
C PHE A 43 4.53 7.18 -6.04
N ASN A 44 4.09 6.82 -7.24
CA ASN A 44 2.92 5.96 -7.47
C ASN A 44 3.09 5.14 -8.75
N ILE A 45 2.35 4.02 -8.85
CA ILE A 45 2.24 3.26 -10.09
C ILE A 45 1.15 3.91 -10.95
N PRO A 46 1.45 4.32 -12.20
CA PRO A 46 0.48 4.93 -13.09
C PRO A 46 -0.62 3.93 -13.48
N ASN A 47 -1.76 4.44 -13.99
CA ASN A 47 -2.82 3.57 -14.49
C ASN A 47 -2.43 2.92 -15.83
N ASP A 48 -1.76 3.66 -16.67
CA ASP A 48 -1.15 3.13 -17.89
C ASP A 48 0.28 2.66 -17.56
N LEU A 49 0.51 1.35 -17.65
CA LEU A 49 1.77 0.71 -17.29
C LEU A 49 2.92 1.02 -18.26
N ASP A 50 2.62 1.47 -19.48
CA ASP A 50 3.65 1.91 -20.41
C ASP A 50 4.36 3.16 -19.90
N PHE A 51 3.65 4.04 -19.16
CA PHE A 51 4.29 5.17 -18.47
C PHE A 51 5.27 4.70 -17.40
N PHE A 52 4.96 3.60 -16.71
CA PHE A 52 5.90 3.03 -15.73
C PHE A 52 7.22 2.64 -16.39
N ILE A 53 7.15 1.94 -17.53
CA ILE A 53 8.33 1.52 -18.29
C ILE A 53 9.12 2.73 -18.78
N HIS A 54 8.43 3.76 -19.29
CA HIS A 54 9.06 5.01 -19.73
C HIS A 54 9.74 5.77 -18.59
N ARG A 55 9.16 5.77 -17.39
CA ARG A 55 9.79 6.37 -16.19
C ARG A 55 11.03 5.58 -15.78
N ALA A 56 10.90 4.25 -15.64
CA ALA A 56 12.02 3.37 -15.29
C ALA A 56 13.16 3.50 -16.29
N GLY A 57 12.85 3.60 -17.59
CA GLY A 57 13.84 3.80 -18.63
C GLY A 57 14.49 5.19 -18.67
N ARG A 58 14.34 6.04 -17.64
CA ARG A 58 15.14 7.27 -17.47
C ARG A 58 16.47 7.00 -16.77
N THR A 59 16.61 5.88 -16.10
CA THR A 59 17.86 5.42 -15.50
C THR A 59 18.45 4.23 -16.26
N GLY A 60 19.68 3.85 -16.00
CA GLY A 60 20.34 2.72 -16.63
C GLY A 60 20.64 2.89 -18.12
N ARG A 61 20.88 4.13 -18.60
CA ARG A 61 21.18 4.44 -20.00
C ARG A 61 22.66 4.50 -20.29
N ALA A 62 23.01 4.40 -21.56
CA ALA A 62 24.39 4.50 -22.05
C ALA A 62 25.36 3.52 -21.38
N GLY A 63 24.88 2.32 -21.00
CA GLY A 63 25.71 1.31 -20.31
C GLY A 63 25.95 1.58 -18.83
N LEU A 64 25.30 2.58 -18.25
CA LEU A 64 25.36 2.88 -16.82
C LEU A 64 24.32 2.06 -16.07
N SER A 65 24.64 1.65 -14.84
CA SER A 65 23.67 1.07 -13.91
C SER A 65 22.78 2.16 -13.30
N GLY A 66 21.56 1.79 -12.89
CA GLY A 66 20.69 2.73 -12.21
C GLY A 66 19.54 2.03 -11.49
N ASP A 67 19.05 2.67 -10.45
CA ASP A 67 18.01 2.13 -9.58
C ASP A 67 16.66 2.77 -9.87
N CYS A 68 15.62 1.93 -10.02
CA CYS A 68 14.24 2.36 -10.12
C CYS A 68 13.46 1.95 -8.88
N ILE A 69 13.18 2.91 -8.01
CA ILE A 69 12.47 2.68 -6.74
C ILE A 69 11.00 3.04 -6.93
N THR A 70 10.09 2.18 -6.49
CA THR A 70 8.65 2.41 -6.61
C THR A 70 7.97 2.30 -5.26
N ILE A 71 7.27 3.36 -4.86
CA ILE A 71 6.42 3.34 -3.66
C ILE A 71 5.06 2.77 -4.06
N TYR A 72 4.63 1.72 -3.37
CA TYR A 72 3.37 1.05 -3.67
C TYR A 72 2.59 0.73 -2.40
N ASN A 73 1.31 0.47 -2.56
CA ASN A 73 0.41 0.05 -1.49
C ASN A 73 -0.42 -1.18 -1.92
N ASN A 74 -1.23 -1.72 -1.01
CA ASN A 74 -2.02 -2.93 -1.28
C ASN A 74 -3.04 -2.80 -2.43
N LYS A 75 -3.39 -1.58 -2.85
CA LYS A 75 -4.30 -1.34 -3.99
C LYS A 75 -3.58 -1.45 -5.34
N ASP A 76 -2.25 -1.36 -5.32
CA ASP A 76 -1.42 -1.42 -6.51
C ASP A 76 -1.01 -2.86 -6.86
N GLU A 77 -1.48 -3.85 -6.08
CA GLU A 77 -1.12 -5.26 -6.22
C GLU A 77 -1.37 -5.82 -7.63
N GLU A 78 -2.53 -5.52 -8.22
CA GLU A 78 -2.87 -5.97 -9.57
C GLU A 78 -1.92 -5.37 -10.62
N LYS A 79 -1.59 -4.08 -10.48
CA LYS A 79 -0.66 -3.40 -11.39
C LYS A 79 0.76 -3.97 -11.28
N LEU A 80 1.20 -4.31 -10.06
CA LEU A 80 2.51 -4.94 -9.85
C LEU A 80 2.57 -6.32 -10.51
N GLN A 81 1.52 -7.14 -10.35
CA GLN A 81 1.44 -8.44 -11.00
C GLN A 81 1.46 -8.33 -12.53
N ASP A 82 0.81 -7.31 -13.09
CA ASP A 82 0.82 -7.08 -14.53
C ASP A 82 2.18 -6.59 -15.03
N LEU A 83 2.92 -5.83 -14.25
CA LEU A 83 4.31 -5.46 -14.55
C LEU A 83 5.25 -6.69 -14.47
N GLU A 84 5.05 -7.54 -13.46
CA GLU A 84 5.81 -8.82 -13.33
C GLU A 84 5.55 -9.76 -14.52
N LYS A 85 4.31 -9.87 -15.00
CA LYS A 85 3.96 -10.64 -16.21
C LYS A 85 4.64 -10.09 -17.48
N ARG A 86 4.96 -8.79 -17.51
CA ARG A 86 5.74 -8.16 -18.57
C ARG A 86 7.25 -8.36 -18.46
N GLY A 87 7.70 -9.12 -17.44
CA GLY A 87 9.11 -9.47 -17.22
C GLY A 87 9.88 -8.49 -16.34
N ILE A 88 9.20 -7.60 -15.62
CA ILE A 88 9.86 -6.69 -14.68
C ILE A 88 9.99 -7.40 -13.34
N GLU A 89 11.23 -7.59 -12.88
CA GLU A 89 11.52 -8.16 -11.57
C GLU A 89 11.59 -7.06 -10.52
N PHE A 90 10.93 -7.29 -9.37
CA PHE A 90 10.93 -6.37 -8.23
C PHE A 90 11.65 -6.98 -7.03
N ASN A 91 12.56 -6.21 -6.45
CA ASN A 91 13.12 -6.49 -5.15
C ASN A 91 12.30 -5.77 -4.07
N HIS A 92 11.47 -6.51 -3.31
CA HIS A 92 10.56 -5.94 -2.35
C HIS A 92 11.26 -5.60 -1.04
N GLN A 93 11.16 -4.34 -0.63
CA GLN A 93 11.75 -3.82 0.59
C GLN A 93 10.70 -3.08 1.44
N ASP A 94 10.91 -3.08 2.75
CA ASP A 94 10.14 -2.30 3.72
C ASP A 94 11.10 -1.41 4.53
N ILE A 95 10.63 -0.27 4.99
CA ILE A 95 11.43 0.60 5.84
C ILE A 95 11.08 0.28 7.30
N ARG A 96 12.06 -0.20 8.07
CA ARG A 96 11.93 -0.47 9.49
C ARG A 96 13.05 0.22 10.26
N ASN A 97 12.68 1.05 11.22
CA ASN A 97 13.63 1.84 12.02
C ASN A 97 14.59 2.69 11.19
N GLY A 98 14.15 3.13 10.00
CA GLY A 98 14.97 3.93 9.08
C GLY A 98 15.88 3.13 8.14
N GLU A 99 15.84 1.80 8.20
CA GLU A 99 16.63 0.91 7.35
C GLU A 99 15.74 0.16 6.34
N PHE A 100 16.29 -0.10 5.15
CA PHE A 100 15.63 -0.94 4.16
C PHE A 100 15.81 -2.42 4.52
N VAL A 101 14.69 -3.13 4.69
CA VAL A 101 14.67 -4.56 5.01
C VAL A 101 13.98 -5.30 3.89
N GLU A 102 14.64 -6.32 3.34
CA GLU A 102 14.09 -7.16 2.29
C GLU A 102 12.86 -7.94 2.79
N VAL A 103 11.79 -7.92 2.01
CA VAL A 103 10.54 -8.64 2.28
C VAL A 103 10.40 -9.80 1.32
N LYS A 104 10.68 -11.02 1.79
CA LYS A 104 10.65 -12.25 0.99
C LYS A 104 9.30 -12.59 0.36
N ASP A 105 8.21 -12.07 0.91
CA ASP A 105 6.84 -12.38 0.48
C ASP A 105 5.95 -11.14 0.55
N ARG A 106 5.75 -10.49 -0.58
CA ARG A 106 4.80 -9.37 -0.72
C ARG A 106 3.39 -9.76 -0.28
N ASN A 107 2.98 -10.98 -0.61
CA ASN A 107 1.66 -11.53 -0.29
C ASN A 107 1.50 -11.93 1.19
N LYS A 108 2.55 -11.97 1.99
CA LYS A 108 2.43 -12.19 3.45
C LYS A 108 1.96 -10.97 4.23
N ARG A 109 1.92 -9.79 3.64
CA ARG A 109 1.00 -8.73 4.09
C ARG A 109 -0.46 -9.06 3.75
N GLN A 110 -0.75 -10.34 3.57
CA GLN A 110 -2.14 -10.81 3.54
C GLN A 110 -2.86 -10.09 4.65
N SER A 111 -3.91 -9.36 4.22
CA SER A 111 -5.02 -8.96 5.06
C SER A 111 -4.92 -9.74 6.35
N ARG A 112 -4.66 -9.06 7.48
CA ARG A 112 -4.94 -9.64 8.81
C ARG A 112 -6.19 -10.42 8.58
N LYS A 113 -6.09 -11.76 8.55
CA LYS A 113 -7.19 -12.66 8.22
C LYS A 113 -8.38 -12.04 8.90
N LYS A 114 -9.33 -11.50 8.13
CA LYS A 114 -10.60 -11.05 8.68
C LYS A 114 -11.06 -12.29 9.41
N VAL A 115 -10.87 -12.27 10.72
CA VAL A 115 -10.81 -13.48 11.52
C VAL A 115 -12.12 -14.17 11.24
N VAL A 116 -12.07 -15.34 10.59
CA VAL A 116 -13.19 -16.30 10.52
C VAL A 116 -13.73 -16.59 11.93
N ALA A 117 -12.92 -16.33 12.96
CA ALA A 117 -13.31 -16.17 14.35
C ALA A 117 -14.50 -15.21 14.61
N ASP A 118 -14.80 -14.24 13.76
CA ASP A 118 -15.91 -13.32 14.04
C ASP A 118 -17.27 -13.92 13.66
N HIS A 119 -17.32 -14.88 12.71
CA HIS A 119 -18.57 -15.58 12.38
C HIS A 119 -18.95 -16.59 13.46
N ASN A 120 -18.01 -17.43 13.89
CA ASN A 120 -18.24 -18.41 14.96
C ASN A 120 -18.50 -17.73 16.31
N LEU A 121 -17.83 -16.61 16.59
CA LEU A 121 -18.09 -15.81 17.76
C LEU A 121 -19.48 -15.18 17.70
N THR A 122 -19.89 -14.67 16.55
CA THR A 122 -21.20 -14.05 16.34
C THR A 122 -22.31 -15.09 16.53
N GLU A 123 -22.16 -16.32 16.04
CA GLU A 123 -23.13 -17.40 16.26
C GLU A 123 -23.23 -17.82 17.74
N LYS A 124 -22.09 -18.03 18.39
CA LYS A 124 -22.05 -18.31 19.83
C LYS A 124 -22.67 -17.21 20.68
N LEU A 125 -22.56 -15.95 20.25
CA LEU A 125 -23.18 -14.82 20.96
C LEU A 125 -24.67 -14.67 20.63
N LYS A 126 -25.14 -15.06 19.43
CA LYS A 126 -26.57 -15.11 19.10
C LYS A 126 -27.35 -16.02 20.04
N SER A 127 -26.81 -17.19 20.39
CA SER A 127 -27.44 -18.11 21.34
C SER A 127 -27.54 -17.56 22.76
N LYS A 128 -26.64 -16.65 23.16
CA LYS A 128 -26.62 -16.02 24.50
C LYS A 128 -27.55 -14.81 24.63
N VAL A 129 -28.05 -14.26 23.52
CA VAL A 129 -29.00 -13.13 23.56
C VAL A 129 -30.39 -13.65 23.67
N LYS A 130 -30.89 -13.76 24.90
CA LYS A 130 -32.32 -14.10 25.13
C LYS A 130 -33.23 -13.00 24.60
N VAL A 131 -34.11 -13.38 23.71
CA VAL A 131 -35.04 -12.51 23.00
C VAL A 131 -36.44 -12.73 23.54
N SER A 132 -37.19 -11.66 23.74
CA SER A 132 -38.61 -11.77 24.09
C SER A 132 -39.40 -12.42 22.93
N LYS A 133 -40.29 -13.35 23.24
CA LYS A 133 -41.19 -13.99 22.23
C LYS A 133 -42.14 -12.97 21.57
N LYS A 134 -42.39 -11.81 22.18
CA LYS A 134 -43.21 -10.74 21.60
C LYS A 134 -42.33 -9.68 20.93
N VAL A 135 -42.47 -9.50 19.63
CA VAL A 135 -41.79 -8.50 18.85
C VAL A 135 -42.44 -7.14 19.09
N LYS A 136 -41.75 -6.23 19.81
CA LYS A 136 -42.19 -4.85 20.05
C LYS A 136 -41.45 -3.87 19.09
N PRO A 137 -42.03 -2.68 18.78
CA PRO A 137 -41.32 -1.64 18.10
C PRO A 137 -39.99 -1.35 18.78
N GLY A 138 -38.89 -1.20 18.00
CA GLY A 138 -37.55 -1.02 18.54
C GLY A 138 -36.78 -2.28 18.93
N TYR A 139 -37.38 -3.47 18.77
CA TYR A 139 -36.70 -4.75 19.04
C TYR A 139 -35.36 -4.91 18.35
N LYS A 140 -35.27 -4.61 17.05
CA LYS A 140 -34.02 -4.72 16.28
C LYS A 140 -32.92 -3.85 16.87
N LYS A 141 -33.24 -2.64 17.32
CA LYS A 141 -32.29 -1.69 17.93
C LYS A 141 -31.78 -2.22 19.27
N LYS A 142 -32.67 -2.75 20.12
CA LYS A 142 -32.32 -3.36 21.41
C LYS A 142 -31.48 -4.63 21.22
N TYR A 143 -31.81 -5.47 20.25
CA TYR A 143 -31.04 -6.66 19.93
C TYR A 143 -29.62 -6.32 19.47
N LYS A 144 -29.49 -5.39 18.52
CA LYS A 144 -28.19 -4.90 18.05
C LYS A 144 -27.34 -4.37 19.20
N TYR A 145 -27.89 -3.52 20.05
CA TYR A 145 -27.19 -2.98 21.22
C TYR A 145 -26.67 -4.07 22.16
N LYS A 146 -27.50 -5.08 22.50
CA LYS A 146 -27.10 -6.21 23.34
C LYS A 146 -25.98 -7.02 22.71
N MET A 147 -26.07 -7.28 21.41
CA MET A 147 -25.03 -7.99 20.64
C MET A 147 -23.71 -7.23 20.64
N ASP A 148 -23.73 -5.94 20.39
CA ASP A 148 -22.52 -5.09 20.37
C ASP A 148 -21.85 -5.06 21.76
N LYS A 149 -22.62 -4.96 22.82
CA LYS A 149 -22.13 -5.01 24.20
C LYS A 149 -21.48 -6.37 24.54
N LEU A 150 -22.05 -7.46 24.09
CA LEU A 150 -21.47 -8.81 24.28
C LEU A 150 -20.18 -8.98 23.46
N LYS A 151 -20.17 -8.54 22.21
CA LYS A 151 -18.95 -8.55 21.35
C LYS A 151 -17.81 -7.76 22.01
N GLN A 152 -18.11 -6.58 22.53
CA GLN A 152 -17.13 -5.74 23.21
C GLN A 152 -16.57 -6.43 24.48
N LYS A 153 -17.44 -7.08 25.26
CA LYS A 153 -17.04 -7.83 26.46
C LYS A 153 -16.11 -9.01 26.12
N GLU A 154 -16.40 -9.76 25.07
CA GLU A 154 -15.53 -10.87 24.65
C GLU A 154 -14.21 -10.39 24.07
N ARG A 155 -14.18 -9.29 23.30
CA ARG A 155 -12.93 -8.65 22.84
C ARG A 155 -12.04 -8.23 24.00
N ARG A 156 -12.61 -7.63 25.04
CA ARG A 156 -11.85 -7.24 26.28
C ARG A 156 -11.29 -8.46 27.00
N LYS A 157 -12.04 -9.55 27.08
CA LYS A 157 -11.56 -10.81 27.70
C LYS A 157 -10.40 -11.41 26.89
N PHE A 158 -10.53 -11.43 25.58
CA PHE A 158 -9.48 -11.94 24.71
C PHE A 158 -8.20 -11.12 24.83
N ALA A 159 -8.30 -9.78 24.79
CA ALA A 159 -7.15 -8.89 24.98
C ALA A 159 -6.45 -9.10 26.32
N LYS A 160 -7.23 -9.27 27.42
CA LYS A 160 -6.66 -9.57 28.75
C LYS A 160 -5.94 -10.92 28.79
N ARG A 161 -6.46 -11.95 28.11
CA ARG A 161 -5.81 -13.27 28.02
C ARG A 161 -4.52 -13.21 27.19
N SER A 162 -4.54 -12.51 26.07
CA SER A 162 -3.36 -12.31 25.21
C SER A 162 -2.25 -11.56 25.97
N ASN A 163 -2.59 -10.46 26.66
CA ASN A 163 -1.62 -9.69 27.45
C ASN A 163 -1.05 -10.49 28.64
N LYS A 164 -1.85 -11.40 29.25
CA LYS A 164 -1.36 -12.28 30.31
C LYS A 164 -0.40 -13.35 29.77
N ALA A 165 -0.69 -13.90 28.60
CA ALA A 165 0.20 -14.88 27.93
C ALA A 165 1.54 -14.26 27.48
N ASN A 166 1.54 -12.97 27.06
CA ASN A 166 2.77 -12.28 26.69
C ASN A 166 3.62 -11.76 27.86
N ARG A 167 3.06 -11.68 29.08
CA ARG A 167 3.79 -11.29 30.30
C ARG A 167 4.40 -12.49 31.07
N GLY A 168 4.10 -13.70 30.64
CA GLY A 168 4.61 -14.94 31.24
C GLY A 168 5.74 -15.61 30.43
N LYS A 169 6.27 -14.90 29.43
CA LYS A 169 7.51 -15.22 28.72
C LYS A 169 8.54 -14.14 29.03
#